data_8c916c185e0fe4c82405d2c3a3ab0367
#
_entry.id   8c916c185e0fe4c82405d2c3a3ab0367
#
_cell.length_a   1.000
_cell.length_b   1.000
_cell.length_c   1.000
_cell.angle_alpha   90.00
_cell.angle_beta   90.00
_cell.angle_gamma   90.00
#
_symmetry.space_group_name_H-M   'P 1'
#
loop_
_entity.id
_entity.type
_entity.pdbx_description
1 polymer ?
#
loop_
_entity_poly.entity_id
_entity_poly.type
_entity_poly.pdbx_seq_one_letter_code
_entity_poly.pdbx_strand_id
1 'polypeptide(L)'
;MKRGLATFLTGIMTVTLVAAALTGCGSSTADKRSEKVRLMVWSPSEDQSKDSGEWLQTMCNNFAKEHPEWDITFVYGVADEATAADQVAQDPEASADVFLYANDRITSLTDADAVAKFGGKYKEEIEST
;
A
#
# COMPACT_ATOMS: atom_id res chain seq x y z
N MET A 1 10.36 -64.34 33.43
CA MET A 1 11.50 -64.62 34.34
C MET A 1 12.44 -63.44 34.40
N LYS A 2 12.70 -62.96 35.65
CA LYS A 2 13.80 -62.08 36.12
C LYS A 2 13.77 -60.64 35.57
N ARG A 3 13.32 -59.58 36.31
CA ARG A 3 13.84 -58.94 37.54
C ARG A 3 15.19 -58.24 37.36
N GLY A 4 15.17 -56.92 37.59
CA GLY A 4 16.26 -56.06 37.93
C GLY A 4 15.85 -54.60 37.69
N LEU A 5 15.40 -53.90 38.56
CA LEU A 5 15.62 -53.23 39.87
C LEU A 5 16.80 -52.22 39.81
N ALA A 6 16.41 -50.96 40.02
CA ALA A 6 17.08 -49.84 40.68
C ALA A 6 18.21 -49.13 39.85
N THR A 7 18.25 -47.83 39.81
CA THR A 7 18.65 -47.01 40.95
C THR A 7 18.36 -45.54 40.70
N PHE A 8 17.78 -44.85 41.71
CA PHE A 8 17.63 -43.39 41.85
C PHE A 8 19.01 -42.70 41.88
N LEU A 9 19.11 -41.61 41.16
CA LEU A 9 20.09 -40.59 41.49
C LEU A 9 19.43 -39.20 41.40
N THR A 10 19.17 -38.67 42.58
CA THR A 10 18.73 -37.32 42.88
C THR A 10 19.89 -36.34 42.57
N GLY A 11 19.75 -35.52 41.55
CA GLY A 11 20.65 -34.43 41.31
C GLY A 11 19.93 -33.10 41.53
N ILE A 12 20.13 -32.54 42.72
CA ILE A 12 19.71 -31.16 43.04
C ILE A 12 20.67 -30.23 42.27
N MET A 13 20.17 -29.55 41.26
CA MET A 13 20.89 -28.49 40.58
C MET A 13 20.28 -27.15 40.94
N THR A 14 20.98 -26.43 41.79
CA THR A 14 20.71 -25.09 42.26
C THR A 14 20.66 -24.13 41.07
N VAL A 15 19.49 -23.54 40.80
CA VAL A 15 19.33 -22.45 39.86
C VAL A 15 19.77 -21.14 40.48
N THR A 16 20.91 -20.68 40.12
CA THR A 16 21.37 -19.31 40.42
C THR A 16 20.67 -18.36 39.48
N LEU A 17 19.74 -17.59 40.04
CA LEU A 17 19.07 -16.48 39.33
C LEU A 17 20.03 -15.31 39.21
N VAL A 18 20.65 -15.16 38.05
CA VAL A 18 21.39 -13.93 37.69
C VAL A 18 20.38 -12.97 37.05
N ALA A 19 19.94 -12.02 37.86
CA ALA A 19 19.18 -10.88 37.34
C ALA A 19 20.18 -9.93 36.65
N ALA A 20 20.34 -10.08 35.33
CA ALA A 20 20.99 -9.09 34.49
C ALA A 20 19.97 -8.03 34.12
N ALA A 21 19.94 -6.92 34.82
CA ALA A 21 19.26 -5.72 34.42
C ALA A 21 19.99 -5.15 33.20
N LEU A 22 19.57 -5.50 31.99
CA LEU A 22 19.93 -4.87 30.74
C LEU A 22 19.02 -3.66 30.55
N THR A 23 19.39 -2.52 31.13
CA THR A 23 18.91 -1.21 30.65
C THR A 23 19.55 -0.96 29.30
N GLY A 24 19.03 -1.61 28.28
CA GLY A 24 19.30 -1.30 26.88
C GLY A 24 18.31 -0.23 26.42
N CYS A 25 18.63 1.06 26.63
CA CYS A 25 18.13 2.11 25.77
C CYS A 25 18.73 1.91 24.37
N GLY A 26 18.24 0.91 23.66
CA GLY A 26 18.36 0.83 22.22
C GLY A 26 17.37 1.81 21.63
N SER A 27 17.83 2.95 21.14
CA SER A 27 17.12 3.70 20.10
C SER A 27 16.88 2.72 18.97
N SER A 28 15.72 2.07 18.96
CA SER A 28 15.23 1.44 17.74
C SER A 28 14.98 2.58 16.76
N THR A 29 15.98 2.89 15.94
CA THR A 29 15.69 3.35 14.60
C THR A 29 14.80 2.27 14.03
N ALA A 30 13.48 2.43 14.20
CA ALA A 30 12.52 1.68 13.46
C ALA A 30 12.93 1.88 12.01
N ASP A 31 13.46 0.83 11.42
CA ASP A 31 13.63 0.71 9.99
C ASP A 31 12.25 1.04 9.42
N LYS A 32 12.10 2.26 8.90
CA LYS A 32 10.89 2.67 8.21
C LYS A 32 10.88 1.86 6.93
N ARG A 33 10.44 0.61 7.02
CA ARG A 33 10.13 -0.15 5.83
C ARG A 33 9.12 0.66 5.06
N SER A 34 9.53 1.13 3.91
CA SER A 34 8.64 1.79 2.98
C SER A 34 7.46 0.84 2.72
N GLU A 35 6.25 1.33 2.90
CA GLU A 35 5.05 0.58 2.56
C GLU A 35 5.06 0.32 1.05
N LYS A 36 4.90 -0.95 0.65
CA LYS A 36 4.83 -1.31 -0.76
C LYS A 36 3.44 -0.99 -1.29
N VAL A 37 3.39 -0.10 -2.24
CA VAL A 37 2.16 0.36 -2.88
C VAL A 37 2.22 0.03 -4.37
N ARG A 38 1.19 -0.61 -4.90
CA ARG A 38 1.01 -0.81 -6.34
C ARG A 38 -0.16 0.05 -6.78
N LEU A 39 0.07 0.92 -7.76
CA LEU A 39 -0.97 1.78 -8.34
C LEU A 39 -1.09 1.50 -9.84
N MET A 40 -2.30 1.16 -10.27
CA MET A 40 -2.65 1.12 -11.69
C MET A 40 -3.19 2.49 -12.10
N VAL A 41 -2.57 3.11 -13.09
CA VAL A 41 -2.90 4.45 -13.56
C VAL A 41 -3.26 4.40 -15.03
N TRP A 42 -4.46 4.88 -15.38
CA TRP A 42 -4.91 4.96 -16.76
C TRP A 42 -4.95 6.41 -17.25
N SER A 43 -4.47 6.62 -18.47
CA SER A 43 -4.63 7.88 -19.20
C SER A 43 -4.71 7.61 -20.70
N PRO A 44 -5.09 8.60 -21.51
CA PRO A 44 -4.98 8.52 -22.95
C PRO A 44 -3.57 8.12 -23.43
N SER A 45 -3.48 7.50 -24.60
CA SER A 45 -2.20 7.04 -25.15
C SER A 45 -1.22 8.18 -25.42
N GLU A 46 -1.73 9.37 -25.71
CA GLU A 46 -0.98 10.58 -25.97
C GLU A 46 -0.12 10.96 -24.76
N ASP A 47 -0.68 10.89 -23.55
CA ASP A 47 0.01 11.25 -22.31
C ASP A 47 1.18 10.32 -21.98
N GLN A 48 1.16 9.13 -22.56
CA GLN A 48 2.16 8.08 -22.34
C GLN A 48 3.20 8.01 -23.47
N SER A 49 2.97 8.75 -24.55
CA SER A 49 3.82 8.70 -25.73
C SER A 49 5.13 9.47 -25.54
N LYS A 50 6.18 9.03 -26.23
CA LYS A 50 7.47 9.75 -26.28
C LYS A 50 7.36 11.12 -26.92
N ASP A 51 6.45 11.26 -27.88
CA ASP A 51 6.23 12.52 -28.59
C ASP A 51 5.63 13.58 -27.67
N SER A 52 4.88 13.17 -26.64
CA SER A 52 4.35 14.03 -25.57
C SER A 52 5.25 14.09 -24.33
N GLY A 53 6.50 13.61 -24.42
CA GLY A 53 7.47 13.64 -23.34
C GLY A 53 7.18 12.67 -22.19
N GLU A 54 6.40 11.62 -22.43
CA GLU A 54 6.01 10.62 -21.41
C GLU A 54 5.44 11.30 -20.15
N TRP A 55 4.48 12.21 -20.37
CA TRP A 55 3.96 13.08 -19.32
C TRP A 55 3.47 12.29 -18.10
N LEU A 56 2.67 11.24 -18.31
CA LEU A 56 2.14 10.44 -17.21
C LEU A 56 3.24 9.82 -16.36
N GLN A 57 4.22 9.18 -17.00
CA GLN A 57 5.35 8.55 -16.31
C GLN A 57 6.17 9.58 -15.54
N THR A 58 6.33 10.76 -16.11
CA THR A 58 7.03 11.88 -15.46
C THR A 58 6.29 12.32 -14.19
N MET A 59 4.96 12.49 -14.27
CA MET A 59 4.15 12.87 -13.10
C MET A 59 4.15 11.79 -12.02
N CYS A 60 3.98 10.53 -12.39
CA CYS A 60 4.06 9.41 -11.45
C CYS A 60 5.42 9.32 -10.76
N ASN A 61 6.51 9.50 -11.50
CA ASN A 61 7.86 9.51 -10.94
C ASN A 61 8.09 10.69 -9.99
N ASN A 62 7.53 11.86 -10.28
CA ASN A 62 7.61 13.01 -9.39
C ASN A 62 6.83 12.75 -8.10
N PHE A 63 5.61 12.22 -8.20
CA PHE A 63 4.82 11.82 -7.05
C PHE A 63 5.58 10.83 -6.15
N ALA A 64 6.19 9.80 -6.72
CA ALA A 64 6.99 8.85 -5.93
C ALA A 64 8.20 9.50 -5.23
N LYS A 65 8.82 10.51 -5.83
CA LYS A 65 9.92 11.28 -5.20
C LYS A 65 9.45 12.14 -4.04
N GLU A 66 8.23 12.66 -4.12
CA GLU A 66 7.61 13.47 -3.05
C GLU A 66 7.11 12.62 -1.90
N HIS A 67 6.90 11.31 -2.14
CA HIS A 67 6.43 10.32 -1.16
C HIS A 67 7.43 9.19 -0.93
N PRO A 68 8.63 9.49 -0.41
CA PRO A 68 9.69 8.49 -0.20
C PRO A 68 9.37 7.46 0.89
N GLU A 69 8.32 7.69 1.68
CA GLU A 69 7.80 6.74 2.66
C GLU A 69 7.12 5.54 2.04
N TRP A 70 6.75 5.60 0.74
CA TRP A 70 6.13 4.53 -0.01
C TRP A 70 7.08 3.97 -1.07
N ASP A 71 7.13 2.65 -1.17
CA ASP A 71 7.79 1.93 -2.29
C ASP A 71 6.76 1.70 -3.39
N ILE A 72 6.58 2.70 -4.26
CA ILE A 72 5.49 2.72 -5.25
C ILE A 72 5.91 2.04 -6.54
N THR A 73 5.10 1.08 -6.97
CA THR A 73 5.17 0.48 -8.31
C THR A 73 3.97 0.94 -9.13
N PHE A 74 4.20 1.69 -10.21
CA PHE A 74 3.15 2.08 -11.15
C PHE A 74 2.95 1.04 -12.24
N VAL A 75 1.68 0.80 -12.57
CA VAL A 75 1.26 -0.01 -13.72
C VAL A 75 0.40 0.87 -14.60
N TYR A 76 0.80 1.04 -15.84
CA TYR A 76 0.13 1.95 -16.77
C TYR A 76 -0.83 1.19 -17.66
N GLY A 77 -2.01 1.76 -17.86
CA GLY A 77 -2.99 1.31 -18.83
C GLY A 77 -3.45 2.47 -19.71
N VAL A 78 -4.12 2.15 -20.80
CA VAL A 78 -4.64 3.15 -21.74
C VAL A 78 -6.16 3.15 -21.67
N ALA A 79 -6.71 4.31 -21.33
CA ALA A 79 -8.13 4.62 -21.45
C ALA A 79 -8.29 6.14 -21.58
N ASP A 80 -9.20 6.57 -22.43
CA ASP A 80 -9.58 7.96 -22.54
C ASP A 80 -10.68 8.32 -21.53
N GLU A 81 -10.88 9.61 -21.27
CA GLU A 81 -11.85 10.12 -20.31
C GLU A 81 -13.30 9.79 -20.64
N ALA A 82 -13.60 9.53 -21.91
CA ALA A 82 -14.95 9.19 -22.35
C ALA A 82 -15.33 7.74 -22.04
N THR A 83 -14.35 6.84 -22.05
CA THR A 83 -14.56 5.39 -21.89
C THR A 83 -14.10 4.84 -20.56
N ALA A 84 -13.16 5.50 -19.89
CA ALA A 84 -12.59 5.03 -18.62
C ALA A 84 -13.67 4.79 -17.55
N ALA A 85 -14.59 5.74 -17.37
CA ALA A 85 -15.65 5.61 -16.38
C ALA A 85 -16.55 4.39 -16.61
N ASP A 86 -16.89 4.10 -17.87
CA ASP A 86 -17.73 2.96 -18.20
C ASP A 86 -17.00 1.63 -17.96
N GLN A 87 -15.68 1.58 -18.24
CA GLN A 87 -14.84 0.40 -17.95
C GLN A 87 -14.71 0.16 -16.45
N VAL A 88 -14.44 1.23 -15.68
CA VAL A 88 -14.32 1.15 -14.22
C VAL A 88 -15.66 0.76 -13.58
N ALA A 89 -16.78 1.31 -14.03
CA ALA A 89 -18.09 0.97 -13.50
C ALA A 89 -18.49 -0.51 -13.78
N GLN A 90 -17.96 -1.14 -14.84
CA GLN A 90 -18.21 -2.54 -15.14
C GLN A 90 -17.46 -3.50 -14.23
N ASP A 91 -16.23 -3.19 -13.88
CA ASP A 91 -15.39 -4.02 -13.00
C ASP A 91 -14.43 -3.13 -12.18
N PRO A 92 -14.91 -2.54 -11.09
CA PRO A 92 -14.10 -1.64 -10.27
C PRO A 92 -12.86 -2.31 -9.68
N GLU A 93 -12.95 -3.60 -9.33
CA GLU A 93 -11.84 -4.31 -8.68
C GLU A 93 -10.68 -4.64 -9.64
N ALA A 94 -10.98 -4.81 -10.94
CA ALA A 94 -9.96 -5.10 -11.96
C ALA A 94 -9.49 -3.85 -12.70
N SER A 95 -10.06 -2.70 -12.39
CA SER A 95 -9.78 -1.43 -13.07
C SER A 95 -8.64 -0.63 -12.44
N ALA A 96 -8.42 0.59 -12.97
CA ALA A 96 -7.37 1.47 -12.47
C ALA A 96 -7.69 2.04 -11.08
N ASP A 97 -6.65 2.20 -10.25
CA ASP A 97 -6.73 2.95 -8.99
C ASP A 97 -6.84 4.46 -9.22
N VAL A 98 -6.25 4.94 -10.32
CA VAL A 98 -6.28 6.36 -10.73
C VAL A 98 -6.60 6.44 -12.21
N PHE A 99 -7.58 7.24 -12.57
CA PHE A 99 -7.99 7.43 -13.97
C PHE A 99 -8.65 8.79 -14.19
N LEU A 100 -8.64 9.25 -15.44
CA LEU A 100 -9.37 10.43 -15.87
C LEU A 100 -10.79 10.04 -16.30
N TYR A 101 -11.77 10.89 -15.98
CA TYR A 101 -13.14 10.69 -16.43
C TYR A 101 -13.85 12.03 -16.70
N ALA A 102 -14.81 12.00 -17.59
CA ALA A 102 -15.68 13.14 -17.85
C ALA A 102 -16.65 13.35 -16.69
N ASN A 103 -16.79 14.61 -16.22
CA ASN A 103 -17.53 14.96 -15.00
C ASN A 103 -19.00 14.49 -14.99
N ASP A 104 -19.62 14.34 -16.15
CA ASP A 104 -21.00 13.82 -16.28
C ASP A 104 -21.11 12.31 -15.96
N ARG A 105 -20.00 11.61 -15.76
CA ARG A 105 -19.94 10.18 -15.44
C ARG A 105 -19.89 9.88 -13.95
N ILE A 106 -19.80 10.89 -13.09
CA ILE A 106 -19.66 10.69 -11.63
C ILE A 106 -20.81 9.85 -11.04
N THR A 107 -22.02 10.02 -11.53
CA THR A 107 -23.18 9.26 -11.04
C THR A 107 -23.03 7.76 -11.32
N SER A 108 -22.62 7.36 -12.52
CA SER A 108 -22.41 5.94 -12.83
C SER A 108 -21.28 5.32 -12.03
N LEU A 109 -20.22 6.08 -11.74
CA LEU A 109 -19.12 5.63 -10.89
C LEU A 109 -19.55 5.46 -9.42
N THR A 110 -20.36 6.37 -8.90
CA THR A 110 -20.89 6.27 -7.54
C THR A 110 -21.91 5.15 -7.38
N ASP A 111 -22.75 4.93 -8.37
CA ASP A 111 -23.74 3.83 -8.38
C ASP A 111 -23.07 2.45 -8.43
N ALA A 112 -21.88 2.39 -9.03
CA ALA A 112 -21.05 1.18 -9.09
C ALA A 112 -20.10 1.01 -7.87
N ASP A 113 -20.17 1.89 -6.86
CA ASP A 113 -19.21 1.97 -5.75
C ASP A 113 -17.74 2.03 -6.21
N ALA A 114 -17.50 2.58 -7.40
CA ALA A 114 -16.18 2.59 -8.06
C ALA A 114 -15.28 3.75 -7.63
N VAL A 115 -15.80 4.69 -6.84
CA VAL A 115 -15.05 5.85 -6.36
C VAL A 115 -15.11 5.96 -4.85
N ALA A 116 -13.94 6.19 -4.24
CA ALA A 116 -13.83 6.36 -2.81
C ALA A 116 -14.34 7.75 -2.38
N LYS A 117 -15.01 7.79 -1.24
CA LYS A 117 -15.37 9.06 -0.61
C LYS A 117 -14.15 9.69 0.05
N PHE A 118 -14.00 10.98 -0.09
CA PHE A 118 -12.99 11.71 0.69
C PHE A 118 -13.27 11.58 2.19
N GLY A 119 -12.21 11.25 2.97
CA GLY A 119 -12.30 11.07 4.41
C GLY A 119 -11.16 11.75 5.16
N GLY A 120 -11.24 11.71 6.52
CA GLY A 120 -10.23 12.28 7.38
C GLY A 120 -9.94 13.75 7.12
N LYS A 121 -8.66 14.12 7.16
CA LYS A 121 -8.21 15.51 6.92
C LYS A 121 -8.56 16.07 5.55
N TYR A 122 -8.63 15.23 4.53
CA TYR A 122 -8.93 15.69 3.16
C TYR A 122 -10.39 16.13 3.00
N LYS A 123 -11.32 15.52 3.75
CA LYS A 123 -12.72 15.95 3.75
C LYS A 123 -12.85 17.38 4.23
N GLU A 124 -12.22 17.71 5.37
CA GLU A 124 -12.25 19.05 5.96
C GLU A 124 -11.62 20.09 5.04
N GLU A 125 -10.51 19.74 4.39
CA GLU A 125 -9.81 20.60 3.44
C GLU A 125 -10.70 20.94 2.23
N ILE A 126 -11.36 19.95 1.64
CA ILE A 126 -12.24 20.14 0.47
C ILE A 126 -13.53 20.89 0.84
N GLU A 127 -14.13 20.61 1.98
CA GLU A 127 -15.35 21.30 2.43
C GLU A 127 -15.09 22.77 2.84
N SER A 128 -13.83 23.15 3.06
CA SER A 128 -13.42 24.51 3.40
C SER A 128 -13.11 25.41 2.19
N THR A 129 -13.09 24.87 0.98
CA THR A 129 -12.78 25.57 -0.27
C THR A 129 -14.04 26.03 -0.98
#